data_ee73cc3eebbf202597afebc7fd0be58b
#
_entry.id   ee73cc3eebbf202597afebc7fd0be58b
#
_cell.length_a   1.000
_cell.length_b   1.000
_cell.length_c   1.000
_cell.angle_alpha   90.00
_cell.angle_beta   90.00
_cell.angle_gamma   90.00
#
_symmetry.space_group_name_H-M   'P 1'
#
loop_
_entity.id
_entity.type
_entity.pdbx_description
1 polymer ?
#
loop_
_entity_poly.entity_id
_entity_poly.type
_entity_poly.pdbx_seq_one_letter_code
_entity_poly.pdbx_strand_id
1 'polypeptide(L)'
;MKHILFLLTSIALLLSACAPLTKSSNATPSPTPLPQPILDPGYAQDAPSTATPPTDPTPFDPAPVSSGLLPADETNTYWAVNPSSGSRLFVRVAYPRAWNGELVPALVLVPGGTGATEPRKAEALAAEGFLVIIFDPEGRGRSEGTEDYNGFIGQDGLAAVIEAATALPGLDANRYGLVSYSYGVTLATGALARHPDLPIDFYIDWEGPVDRTYTTTGCGANRAGGIQWQACSNESWWAEREALNFIAEVRVPYQRIQSQTDHVQPTNNHAIDIVNAAVAGGVPWVRLNEYPAGQTYDATNQPAMLPDSMDKQIDRTVATYARYIIETVVNQ
;
A
#
# COMPACT_ATOMS: atom_id res chain seq x y z
N MET A 1 23.02 49.60 -43.06
CA MET A 1 24.08 50.48 -42.47
C MET A 1 24.48 49.84 -41.15
N LYS A 2 25.73 49.28 -41.11
CA LYS A 2 26.75 49.41 -40.06
C LYS A 2 26.38 48.76 -38.73
N HIS A 3 27.13 47.85 -38.08
CA HIS A 3 28.55 47.46 -38.18
C HIS A 3 28.74 46.05 -37.57
N ILE A 4 29.61 45.31 -38.19
CA ILE A 4 30.31 44.12 -37.76
C ILE A 4 31.32 44.51 -36.67
N LEU A 5 31.52 43.72 -35.63
CA LEU A 5 32.79 43.66 -34.93
C LEU A 5 33.12 42.22 -34.49
N PHE A 6 34.18 41.71 -35.11
CA PHE A 6 34.95 40.52 -34.77
C PHE A 6 35.80 40.78 -33.52
N LEU A 7 35.95 39.80 -32.66
CA LEU A 7 37.19 39.67 -31.89
C LEU A 7 37.58 38.21 -31.74
N LEU A 8 38.65 37.85 -32.40
CA LEU A 8 39.51 36.66 -32.26
C LEU A 8 40.55 36.95 -31.20
N THR A 9 40.85 35.99 -30.34
CA THR A 9 42.16 35.76 -29.67
C THR A 9 41.98 34.49 -28.81
N SER A 10 42.86 33.56 -28.68
CA SER A 10 44.18 33.18 -29.09
C SER A 10 44.42 31.82 -28.45
N ILE A 11 44.94 30.89 -29.22
CA ILE A 11 45.40 29.55 -28.83
C ILE A 11 46.71 29.70 -28.01
N ALA A 12 46.78 29.06 -26.86
CA ALA A 12 48.05 28.79 -26.18
C ALA A 12 48.26 27.28 -26.01
N LEU A 13 49.10 26.70 -26.84
CA LEU A 13 49.74 25.43 -26.66
C LEU A 13 50.74 25.50 -25.49
N LEU A 14 50.64 24.58 -24.55
CA LEU A 14 51.69 24.22 -23.63
C LEU A 14 51.95 22.72 -23.71
N LEU A 15 53.05 22.38 -24.40
CA LEU A 15 53.75 21.12 -24.34
C LEU A 15 54.47 21.04 -23.01
N SER A 16 54.30 19.96 -22.24
CA SER A 16 55.25 19.66 -21.18
C SER A 16 55.28 18.14 -20.90
N ALA A 17 56.42 17.59 -21.26
CA ALA A 17 57.29 16.59 -20.66
C ALA A 17 56.66 15.25 -20.16
N CYS A 18 57.10 14.18 -20.87
CA CYS A 18 57.09 12.80 -20.41
C CYS A 18 57.98 12.60 -19.17
N ALA A 19 57.40 12.01 -18.11
CA ALA A 19 58.16 11.33 -17.05
C ALA A 19 57.71 9.85 -16.98
N PRO A 20 58.62 8.92 -16.70
CA PRO A 20 58.32 7.48 -16.76
C PRO A 20 57.45 7.04 -15.58
N LEU A 21 56.37 6.31 -15.89
CA LEU A 21 55.48 5.65 -14.94
C LEU A 21 56.22 4.49 -14.23
N THR A 22 56.53 4.66 -12.96
CA THR A 22 56.83 3.57 -12.06
C THR A 22 55.53 2.75 -11.81
N LYS A 23 55.59 1.44 -12.08
CA LYS A 23 54.51 0.50 -11.76
C LYS A 23 54.33 0.44 -10.24
N SER A 24 53.29 1.10 -9.74
CA SER A 24 52.76 0.84 -8.42
C SER A 24 51.87 -0.40 -8.49
N SER A 25 52.21 -1.42 -7.70
CA SER A 25 51.38 -2.59 -7.50
C SER A 25 50.12 -2.19 -6.75
N ASN A 26 49.03 -2.06 -7.48
CA ASN A 26 47.71 -1.91 -6.86
C ASN A 26 47.31 -3.23 -6.17
N ALA A 27 47.53 -3.30 -4.88
CA ALA A 27 46.82 -4.24 -4.03
C ALA A 27 45.35 -3.79 -3.99
N THR A 28 44.47 -4.62 -4.51
CA THR A 28 43.03 -4.44 -4.42
C THR A 28 42.68 -4.39 -2.93
N PRO A 29 42.04 -3.32 -2.44
CA PRO A 29 41.59 -3.30 -1.05
C PRO A 29 40.54 -4.41 -0.86
N SER A 30 40.78 -5.26 0.13
CA SER A 30 39.78 -6.23 0.60
C SER A 30 38.51 -5.49 0.99
N PRO A 31 37.33 -5.94 0.56
CA PRO A 31 36.09 -5.27 0.93
C PRO A 31 35.97 -5.28 2.45
N THR A 32 35.83 -4.09 3.02
CA THR A 32 35.49 -3.93 4.43
C THR A 32 34.14 -4.61 4.67
N PRO A 33 34.02 -5.52 5.65
CA PRO A 33 32.74 -6.12 5.98
C PRO A 33 31.75 -4.99 6.33
N LEU A 34 30.58 -5.02 5.70
CA LEU A 34 29.48 -4.16 6.09
C LEU A 34 29.14 -4.40 7.57
N PRO A 35 28.88 -3.37 8.36
CA PRO A 35 28.46 -3.58 9.74
C PRO A 35 27.20 -4.45 9.76
N GLN A 36 27.29 -5.55 10.50
CA GLN A 36 26.13 -6.39 10.77
C GLN A 36 25.09 -5.53 11.48
N PRO A 37 23.81 -5.63 11.11
CA PRO A 37 22.76 -4.95 11.87
C PRO A 37 22.84 -5.44 13.32
N ILE A 38 22.94 -4.51 14.25
CA ILE A 38 22.85 -4.78 15.67
C ILE A 38 21.38 -5.19 15.90
N LEU A 39 21.15 -6.48 16.04
CA LEU A 39 19.87 -7.00 16.51
C LEU A 39 19.73 -6.53 17.95
N ASP A 40 18.70 -5.74 18.22
CA ASP A 40 18.33 -5.34 19.57
C ASP A 40 18.11 -6.61 20.41
N PRO A 41 18.89 -6.85 21.48
CA PRO A 41 18.76 -8.05 22.29
C PRO A 41 17.42 -8.15 23.06
N GLY A 42 16.52 -7.20 22.92
CA GLY A 42 15.18 -7.18 23.53
C GLY A 42 14.12 -7.99 22.76
N TYR A 43 14.37 -8.41 21.52
CA TYR A 43 13.48 -9.33 20.79
C TYR A 43 13.93 -10.77 20.94
N ALA A 44 13.91 -11.30 22.15
CA ALA A 44 13.85 -12.75 22.32
C ALA A 44 12.45 -13.20 21.90
N GLN A 45 12.33 -13.69 20.67
CA GLN A 45 11.14 -14.42 20.23
C GLN A 45 11.02 -15.66 21.10
N ASP A 46 9.93 -15.76 21.85
CA ASP A 46 9.50 -17.04 22.37
C ASP A 46 9.39 -18.00 21.19
N ALA A 47 10.08 -19.12 21.28
CA ALA A 47 10.05 -20.12 20.23
C ALA A 47 8.59 -20.49 19.94
N PRO A 48 8.16 -20.51 18.67
CA PRO A 48 6.81 -20.89 18.36
C PRO A 48 6.52 -22.26 18.95
N SER A 49 5.42 -22.37 19.67
CA SER A 49 4.89 -23.64 20.15
C SER A 49 4.88 -24.61 18.97
N THR A 50 5.39 -25.82 19.16
CA THR A 50 5.37 -26.90 18.18
C THR A 50 3.94 -27.45 18.02
N ALA A 51 2.99 -26.60 17.68
CA ALA A 51 1.69 -27.03 17.21
C ALA A 51 1.89 -27.61 15.81
N THR A 52 1.55 -28.87 15.65
CA THR A 52 1.50 -29.56 14.36
C THR A 52 0.66 -28.72 13.41
N PRO A 53 1.17 -28.32 12.21
CA PRO A 53 0.36 -27.55 11.28
C PRO A 53 -0.91 -28.34 10.95
N PRO A 54 -2.06 -27.67 10.86
CA PRO A 54 -3.26 -28.33 10.38
C PRO A 54 -3.01 -28.83 8.96
N THR A 55 -3.37 -30.09 8.71
CA THR A 55 -3.09 -30.82 7.47
C THR A 55 -3.96 -30.39 6.30
N ASP A 56 -4.78 -29.37 6.47
CA ASP A 56 -5.60 -28.76 5.40
C ASP A 56 -5.81 -27.28 5.72
N PRO A 57 -5.48 -26.32 4.84
CA PRO A 57 -5.85 -24.92 5.04
C PRO A 57 -7.35 -24.81 4.81
N THR A 58 -8.16 -25.15 5.82
CA THR A 58 -9.54 -24.68 5.83
C THR A 58 -9.45 -23.16 5.85
N PRO A 59 -10.15 -22.45 4.93
CA PRO A 59 -10.26 -21.01 5.02
C PRO A 59 -10.70 -20.66 6.44
N PHE A 60 -9.90 -19.84 7.11
CA PHE A 60 -10.28 -19.35 8.44
C PHE A 60 -11.61 -18.62 8.29
N ASP A 61 -12.69 -19.17 8.84
CA ASP A 61 -13.99 -18.51 8.79
C ASP A 61 -13.89 -17.17 9.52
N PRO A 62 -14.19 -16.06 8.84
CA PRO A 62 -14.07 -14.74 9.44
C PRO A 62 -15.01 -14.63 10.65
N ALA A 63 -14.52 -14.04 11.73
CA ALA A 63 -15.34 -13.78 12.89
C ALA A 63 -16.46 -12.80 12.55
N PRO A 64 -17.71 -13.00 13.04
CA PRO A 64 -18.79 -12.05 12.78
C PRO A 64 -18.46 -10.68 13.36
N VAL A 65 -18.59 -9.65 12.54
CA VAL A 65 -18.32 -8.26 12.94
C VAL A 65 -19.39 -7.76 13.89
N SER A 66 -18.99 -7.21 15.03
CA SER A 66 -19.91 -6.54 15.95
C SER A 66 -20.01 -5.05 15.62
N SER A 67 -21.21 -4.54 15.49
CA SER A 67 -21.52 -3.21 15.01
C SER A 67 -21.24 -2.10 16.01
N GLY A 68 -20.57 -1.04 15.55
CA GLY A 68 -20.60 0.30 16.09
C GLY A 68 -19.25 0.85 16.53
N LEU A 69 -19.03 2.13 16.17
CA LEU A 69 -17.92 2.92 16.68
C LEU A 69 -18.23 3.41 18.10
N LEU A 70 -17.33 3.17 19.04
CA LEU A 70 -17.41 3.72 20.39
C LEU A 70 -16.66 5.05 20.44
N PRO A 71 -17.22 6.13 21.00
CA PRO A 71 -16.52 7.40 21.12
C PRO A 71 -15.20 7.26 21.88
N ALA A 72 -14.16 7.93 21.39
CA ALA A 72 -12.90 8.10 22.09
C ALA A 72 -12.79 9.50 22.71
N ASP A 73 -11.64 9.84 23.24
CA ASP A 73 -11.40 11.05 24.06
C ASP A 73 -11.18 12.34 23.25
N GLU A 74 -11.02 12.25 21.94
CA GLU A 74 -10.85 13.41 21.06
C GLU A 74 -12.05 13.55 20.10
N THR A 75 -12.28 14.75 19.59
CA THR A 75 -13.32 15.00 18.59
C THR A 75 -13.08 14.18 17.32
N ASN A 76 -14.13 13.56 16.79
CA ASN A 76 -14.08 12.70 15.60
C ASN A 76 -13.10 11.53 15.73
N THR A 77 -12.89 11.04 16.95
CA THR A 77 -12.13 9.82 17.22
C THR A 77 -13.00 8.76 17.88
N TYR A 78 -12.71 7.50 17.56
CA TYR A 78 -13.55 6.37 17.94
C TYR A 78 -12.69 5.13 18.17
N TRP A 79 -13.32 4.11 18.73
CA TRP A 79 -12.82 2.76 18.85
C TRP A 79 -13.74 1.80 18.10
N ALA A 80 -13.16 0.99 17.21
CA ALA A 80 -13.79 -0.22 16.69
C ALA A 80 -13.22 -1.43 17.44
N VAL A 81 -14.00 -2.50 17.56
CA VAL A 81 -13.53 -3.74 18.20
C VAL A 81 -13.23 -4.77 17.14
N ASN A 82 -12.00 -5.29 17.13
CA ASN A 82 -11.63 -6.41 16.27
C ASN A 82 -12.29 -7.69 16.79
N PRO A 83 -13.18 -8.35 16.02
CA PRO A 83 -13.90 -9.54 16.51
C PRO A 83 -12.99 -10.74 16.75
N SER A 84 -11.85 -10.85 16.04
CA SER A 84 -10.93 -11.98 16.14
C SER A 84 -10.03 -11.93 17.37
N SER A 85 -9.68 -10.73 17.85
CA SER A 85 -8.77 -10.56 18.99
C SER A 85 -9.44 -9.95 20.22
N GLY A 86 -10.58 -9.25 20.03
CA GLY A 86 -11.21 -8.41 21.05
C GLY A 86 -10.50 -7.07 21.29
N SER A 87 -9.42 -6.77 20.56
CA SER A 87 -8.65 -5.54 20.69
C SER A 87 -9.41 -4.34 20.15
N ARG A 88 -9.23 -3.17 20.79
CA ARG A 88 -9.80 -1.92 20.32
C ARG A 88 -8.87 -1.27 19.31
N LEU A 89 -9.41 -0.95 18.14
CA LEU A 89 -8.72 -0.27 17.06
C LEU A 89 -9.07 1.22 17.08
N PHE A 90 -8.06 2.06 17.08
CA PHE A 90 -8.24 3.51 17.10
C PHE A 90 -8.61 4.02 15.70
N VAL A 91 -9.73 4.73 15.61
CA VAL A 91 -10.28 5.29 14.38
C VAL A 91 -10.37 6.80 14.48
N ARG A 92 -10.00 7.50 13.44
CA ARG A 92 -10.17 8.96 13.30
C ARG A 92 -10.92 9.28 12.01
N VAL A 93 -11.78 10.28 12.06
CA VAL A 93 -12.60 10.72 10.92
C VAL A 93 -12.29 12.17 10.58
N ALA A 94 -12.04 12.43 9.30
CA ALA A 94 -11.89 13.77 8.76
C ALA A 94 -13.09 14.09 7.87
N TYR A 95 -13.82 15.15 8.20
CA TYR A 95 -14.94 15.65 7.42
C TYR A 95 -14.49 16.72 6.42
N PRO A 96 -15.17 16.88 5.27
CA PRO A 96 -14.94 18.02 4.38
C PRO A 96 -15.07 19.35 5.14
N ARG A 97 -14.20 20.30 4.82
CA ARG A 97 -14.14 21.60 5.55
C ARG A 97 -15.45 22.33 5.63
N ALA A 98 -16.28 22.26 4.59
CA ALA A 98 -17.59 22.93 4.52
C ALA A 98 -18.76 21.96 4.72
N TRP A 99 -18.51 20.80 5.36
CA TRP A 99 -19.57 19.82 5.59
C TRP A 99 -20.68 20.40 6.48
N ASN A 100 -21.92 20.25 6.05
CA ASN A 100 -23.11 20.81 6.68
C ASN A 100 -24.14 19.76 7.11
N GLY A 101 -23.72 18.48 7.17
CA GLY A 101 -24.60 17.35 7.55
C GLY A 101 -25.14 16.55 6.37
N GLU A 102 -24.81 16.91 5.14
CA GLU A 102 -25.19 16.16 3.93
C GLU A 102 -24.42 14.83 3.79
N LEU A 103 -24.97 13.90 3.01
CA LEU A 103 -24.28 12.67 2.63
C LEU A 103 -23.18 12.98 1.61
N VAL A 104 -21.97 12.57 1.90
CA VAL A 104 -20.81 12.74 1.04
C VAL A 104 -20.12 11.40 0.77
N PRO A 105 -19.44 11.23 -0.38
CA PRO A 105 -18.62 10.04 -0.63
C PRO A 105 -17.60 9.82 0.48
N ALA A 106 -17.36 8.57 0.84
CA ALA A 106 -16.46 8.25 1.94
C ALA A 106 -15.31 7.34 1.49
N LEU A 107 -14.15 7.47 2.15
CA LEU A 107 -12.97 6.65 1.92
C LEU A 107 -12.42 6.12 3.25
N VAL A 108 -12.15 4.82 3.32
CA VAL A 108 -11.31 4.23 4.37
C VAL A 108 -9.90 4.12 3.85
N LEU A 109 -8.92 4.62 4.60
CA LEU A 109 -7.51 4.55 4.23
C LEU A 109 -6.79 3.47 5.03
N VAL A 110 -6.10 2.59 4.33
CA VAL A 110 -5.29 1.51 4.88
C VAL A 110 -3.82 1.92 4.80
N PRO A 111 -3.09 2.00 5.93
CA PRO A 111 -1.69 2.43 5.95
C PRO A 111 -0.75 1.38 5.35
N GLY A 112 0.39 1.84 4.83
CA GLY A 112 1.47 0.98 4.37
C GLY A 112 2.42 0.54 5.48
N GLY A 113 3.27 -0.44 5.17
CA GLY A 113 4.29 -0.96 6.08
C GLY A 113 3.69 -1.45 7.40
N THR A 114 4.37 -1.13 8.49
CA THR A 114 3.92 -1.31 9.88
C THR A 114 3.52 0.02 10.53
N GLY A 115 3.21 1.03 9.71
CA GLY A 115 2.82 2.35 10.17
C GLY A 115 1.34 2.46 10.52
N ALA A 116 1.00 3.55 11.19
CA ALA A 116 -0.36 4.05 11.34
C ALA A 116 -0.70 5.01 10.19
N THR A 117 -1.98 5.27 9.95
CA THR A 117 -2.38 6.19 8.89
C THR A 117 -2.11 7.65 9.29
N GLU A 118 -1.55 8.41 8.37
CA GLU A 118 -1.20 9.80 8.62
C GLU A 118 -2.45 10.72 8.56
N PRO A 119 -2.74 11.51 9.61
CA PRO A 119 -3.87 12.45 9.61
C PRO A 119 -3.84 13.43 8.42
N ARG A 120 -2.65 13.84 7.96
CA ARG A 120 -2.49 14.75 6.81
C ARG A 120 -3.07 14.20 5.52
N LYS A 121 -2.97 12.89 5.28
CA LYS A 121 -3.59 12.24 4.12
C LYS A 121 -5.12 12.32 4.20
N ALA A 122 -5.68 12.07 5.38
CA ALA A 122 -7.10 12.20 5.60
C ALA A 122 -7.58 13.65 5.38
N GLU A 123 -6.86 14.63 5.90
CA GLU A 123 -7.17 16.06 5.71
C GLU A 123 -7.08 16.49 4.24
N ALA A 124 -6.08 15.97 3.49
CA ALA A 124 -5.93 16.26 2.07
C ALA A 124 -7.12 15.73 1.25
N LEU A 125 -7.55 14.49 1.49
CA LEU A 125 -8.71 13.89 0.82
C LEU A 125 -10.03 14.51 1.29
N ALA A 126 -10.14 14.88 2.55
CA ALA A 126 -11.30 15.61 3.06
C ALA A 126 -11.43 17.01 2.41
N ALA A 127 -10.32 17.67 2.12
CA ALA A 127 -10.33 18.93 1.36
C ALA A 127 -10.82 18.76 -0.09
N GLU A 128 -10.73 17.53 -0.62
CA GLU A 128 -11.29 17.14 -1.92
C GLU A 128 -12.78 16.73 -1.85
N GLY A 129 -13.44 16.82 -0.68
CA GLY A 129 -14.87 16.61 -0.52
C GLY A 129 -15.26 15.20 -0.07
N PHE A 130 -14.34 14.38 0.38
CA PHE A 130 -14.62 13.05 0.94
C PHE A 130 -14.73 13.09 2.46
N LEU A 131 -15.63 12.28 3.04
CA LEU A 131 -15.50 11.85 4.42
C LEU A 131 -14.42 10.80 4.48
N VAL A 132 -13.40 10.99 5.31
CA VAL A 132 -12.21 10.12 5.31
C VAL A 132 -12.05 9.47 6.67
N ILE A 133 -12.01 8.15 6.67
CA ILE A 133 -11.79 7.31 7.83
C ILE A 133 -10.36 6.79 7.78
N ILE A 134 -9.60 7.03 8.83
CA ILE A 134 -8.30 6.43 9.05
C ILE A 134 -8.32 5.63 10.34
N PHE A 135 -7.49 4.61 10.42
CA PHE A 135 -7.39 3.79 11.63
C PHE A 135 -5.95 3.32 11.84
N ASP A 136 -5.62 3.02 13.06
CA ASP A 136 -4.39 2.33 13.39
C ASP A 136 -4.68 0.82 13.39
N PRO A 137 -4.02 0.01 12.53
CA PRO A 137 -4.14 -1.44 12.60
C PRO A 137 -3.75 -1.98 13.98
N GLU A 138 -4.18 -3.19 14.30
CA GLU A 138 -3.91 -3.82 15.59
C GLU A 138 -2.42 -3.86 15.92
N GLY A 139 -2.06 -3.51 17.15
CA GLY A 139 -0.68 -3.40 17.61
C GLY A 139 0.09 -2.18 17.09
N ARG A 140 -0.57 -1.27 16.35
CA ARG A 140 0.06 -0.05 15.80
C ARG A 140 -0.54 1.21 16.41
N GLY A 141 0.25 2.28 16.45
CA GLY A 141 -0.20 3.61 16.86
C GLY A 141 -0.89 3.61 18.22
N ARG A 142 -2.17 3.94 18.25
CA ARG A 142 -3.01 3.96 19.46
C ARG A 142 -3.86 2.69 19.64
N SER A 143 -3.88 1.80 18.66
CA SER A 143 -4.63 0.55 18.74
C SER A 143 -4.02 -0.41 19.74
N GLU A 144 -4.87 -1.19 20.38
CA GLU A 144 -4.50 -2.28 21.27
C GLU A 144 -4.03 -3.52 20.50
N GLY A 145 -3.69 -4.57 21.22
CA GLY A 145 -3.34 -5.88 20.65
C GLY A 145 -1.88 -6.01 20.24
N THR A 146 -1.63 -6.94 19.34
CA THR A 146 -0.29 -7.27 18.85
C THR A 146 -0.25 -7.16 17.34
N GLU A 147 0.88 -6.66 16.82
CA GLU A 147 1.11 -6.52 15.37
C GLU A 147 0.97 -7.87 14.65
N ASP A 148 0.08 -7.92 13.68
CA ASP A 148 -0.22 -9.11 12.86
C ASP A 148 0.39 -9.04 11.45
N TYR A 149 1.07 -7.97 11.11
CA TYR A 149 1.68 -7.78 9.79
C TYR A 149 0.71 -7.98 8.61
N ASN A 150 -0.52 -7.48 8.74
CA ASN A 150 -1.61 -7.57 7.75
C ASN A 150 -2.13 -9.00 7.49
N GLY A 151 -1.99 -9.93 8.44
CA GLY A 151 -2.60 -11.25 8.40
C GLY A 151 -4.10 -11.24 8.72
N PHE A 152 -4.65 -12.42 8.98
CA PHE A 152 -6.09 -12.59 9.16
C PHE A 152 -6.69 -11.79 10.31
N ILE A 153 -5.97 -11.64 11.43
CA ILE A 153 -6.43 -10.81 12.55
C ILE A 153 -6.56 -9.34 12.12
N GLY A 154 -5.55 -8.81 11.43
CA GLY A 154 -5.59 -7.45 10.90
C GLY A 154 -6.71 -7.25 9.88
N GLN A 155 -6.95 -8.23 9.00
CA GLN A 155 -8.00 -8.20 7.98
C GLN A 155 -9.41 -8.15 8.61
N ASP A 156 -9.65 -8.94 9.65
CA ASP A 156 -10.91 -8.91 10.42
C ASP A 156 -11.08 -7.56 11.14
N GLY A 157 -9.97 -7.00 11.64
CA GLY A 157 -9.97 -5.65 12.22
C GLY A 157 -10.35 -4.56 11.22
N LEU A 158 -9.81 -4.61 9.99
CA LEU A 158 -10.20 -3.67 8.93
C LEU A 158 -11.68 -3.82 8.57
N ALA A 159 -12.17 -5.06 8.43
CA ALA A 159 -13.57 -5.33 8.17
C ALA A 159 -14.48 -4.71 9.25
N ALA A 160 -14.10 -4.87 10.53
CA ALA A 160 -14.83 -4.25 11.64
C ALA A 160 -14.86 -2.72 11.58
N VAL A 161 -13.74 -2.09 11.20
CA VAL A 161 -13.68 -0.63 11.01
C VAL A 161 -14.60 -0.18 9.88
N ILE A 162 -14.58 -0.87 8.74
CA ILE A 162 -15.41 -0.56 7.57
C ILE A 162 -16.89 -0.63 7.94
N GLU A 163 -17.34 -1.72 8.56
CA GLU A 163 -18.75 -1.88 8.94
C GLU A 163 -19.19 -0.87 10.00
N ALA A 164 -18.39 -0.70 11.05
CA ALA A 164 -18.71 0.22 12.12
C ALA A 164 -18.79 1.68 11.64
N ALA A 165 -18.02 2.06 10.63
CA ALA A 165 -18.02 3.39 10.06
C ALA A 165 -19.30 3.74 9.28
N THR A 166 -20.09 2.77 8.86
CA THR A 166 -21.40 3.02 8.19
C THR A 166 -22.37 3.81 9.05
N ALA A 167 -22.21 3.78 10.36
CA ALA A 167 -23.03 4.55 11.31
C ALA A 167 -22.59 6.03 11.44
N LEU A 168 -21.50 6.45 10.79
CA LEU A 168 -21.04 7.84 10.85
C LEU A 168 -22.01 8.79 10.17
N PRO A 169 -22.34 9.93 10.78
CA PRO A 169 -23.16 10.94 10.13
C PRO A 169 -22.45 11.47 8.89
N GLY A 170 -23.17 11.59 7.79
CA GLY A 170 -22.63 12.11 6.52
C GLY A 170 -22.00 11.07 5.61
N LEU A 171 -21.78 9.84 6.04
CA LEU A 171 -21.29 8.78 5.17
C LEU A 171 -22.39 8.38 4.17
N ASP A 172 -22.07 8.42 2.87
CA ASP A 172 -22.90 7.86 1.81
C ASP A 172 -22.51 6.42 1.54
N ALA A 173 -23.34 5.49 1.97
CA ALA A 173 -23.10 4.06 1.82
C ALA A 173 -23.17 3.54 0.37
N ASN A 174 -23.60 4.37 -0.60
CA ASN A 174 -23.58 4.04 -2.02
C ASN A 174 -22.38 4.64 -2.76
N ARG A 175 -21.47 5.31 -2.05
CA ARG A 175 -20.24 5.91 -2.58
C ARG A 175 -19.11 5.75 -1.57
N TYR A 176 -18.91 4.51 -1.09
CA TYR A 176 -18.00 4.17 -0.03
C TYR A 176 -16.82 3.36 -0.58
N GLY A 177 -15.63 3.94 -0.59
CA GLY A 177 -14.41 3.35 -1.15
C GLY A 177 -13.39 2.94 -0.10
N LEU A 178 -12.56 1.95 -0.46
CA LEU A 178 -11.38 1.54 0.26
C LEU A 178 -10.13 1.98 -0.49
N VAL A 179 -9.13 2.53 0.21
CA VAL A 179 -7.86 2.95 -0.38
C VAL A 179 -6.71 2.37 0.41
N SER A 180 -5.81 1.64 -0.23
CA SER A 180 -4.59 1.15 0.40
C SER A 180 -3.33 1.80 -0.15
N TYR A 181 -2.35 1.95 0.73
CA TYR A 181 -1.02 2.46 0.39
C TYR A 181 0.03 1.38 0.65
N SER A 182 0.91 1.13 -0.34
CA SER A 182 2.04 0.21 -0.17
C SER A 182 1.59 -1.15 0.39
N TYR A 183 2.25 -1.69 1.42
CA TYR A 183 1.92 -2.99 2.01
C TYR A 183 0.50 -3.10 2.60
N GLY A 184 -0.23 -1.99 2.71
CA GLY A 184 -1.66 -1.99 3.01
C GLY A 184 -2.52 -2.75 2.00
N VAL A 185 -2.02 -3.00 0.78
CA VAL A 185 -2.67 -3.81 -0.25
C VAL A 185 -3.08 -5.19 0.28
N THR A 186 -2.22 -5.83 1.06
CA THR A 186 -2.49 -7.15 1.63
C THR A 186 -3.65 -7.11 2.62
N LEU A 187 -3.66 -6.10 3.50
CA LEU A 187 -4.74 -5.91 4.46
C LEU A 187 -6.08 -5.66 3.77
N ALA A 188 -6.08 -4.79 2.76
CA ALA A 188 -7.28 -4.42 2.01
C ALA A 188 -7.83 -5.59 1.18
N THR A 189 -6.98 -6.25 0.37
CA THR A 189 -7.42 -7.37 -0.48
C THR A 189 -7.88 -8.55 0.36
N GLY A 190 -7.19 -8.86 1.46
CA GLY A 190 -7.57 -9.93 2.38
C GLY A 190 -8.91 -9.66 3.07
N ALA A 191 -9.14 -8.42 3.55
CA ALA A 191 -10.43 -8.06 4.14
C ALA A 191 -11.56 -8.17 3.11
N LEU A 192 -11.40 -7.63 1.90
CA LEU A 192 -12.43 -7.69 0.84
C LEU A 192 -12.74 -9.11 0.36
N ALA A 193 -11.73 -9.98 0.27
CA ALA A 193 -11.90 -11.36 -0.17
C ALA A 193 -12.56 -12.24 0.88
N ARG A 194 -12.20 -12.05 2.16
CA ARG A 194 -12.72 -12.85 3.28
C ARG A 194 -14.08 -12.37 3.79
N HIS A 195 -14.39 -11.11 3.56
CA HIS A 195 -15.67 -10.47 3.94
C HIS A 195 -16.32 -9.87 2.68
N PRO A 196 -16.85 -10.69 1.75
CA PRO A 196 -17.36 -10.23 0.46
C PRO A 196 -18.59 -9.33 0.53
N ASP A 197 -19.26 -9.29 1.69
CA ASP A 197 -20.46 -8.46 1.95
C ASP A 197 -20.13 -7.11 2.58
N LEU A 198 -18.83 -6.74 2.70
CA LEU A 198 -18.47 -5.41 3.18
C LEU A 198 -19.10 -4.32 2.33
N PRO A 199 -19.63 -3.24 2.94
CA PRO A 199 -20.31 -2.16 2.25
C PRO A 199 -19.32 -1.23 1.54
N ILE A 200 -18.45 -1.80 0.71
CA ILE A 200 -17.46 -1.08 -0.11
C ILE A 200 -17.90 -1.16 -1.57
N ASP A 201 -17.98 -0.02 -2.25
CA ASP A 201 -18.38 0.06 -3.64
C ASP A 201 -17.20 0.00 -4.61
N PHE A 202 -15.98 0.33 -4.17
CA PHE A 202 -14.75 0.27 -4.99
C PHE A 202 -13.49 0.22 -4.14
N TYR A 203 -12.40 -0.26 -4.74
CA TYR A 203 -11.10 -0.36 -4.12
C TYR A 203 -10.00 0.30 -4.97
N ILE A 204 -9.17 1.15 -4.35
CA ILE A 204 -7.99 1.78 -4.96
C ILE A 204 -6.74 1.35 -4.21
N ASP A 205 -5.71 0.95 -4.93
CA ASP A 205 -4.41 0.54 -4.38
C ASP A 205 -3.27 1.35 -5.01
N TRP A 206 -2.44 1.95 -4.16
CA TRP A 206 -1.24 2.67 -4.58
C TRP A 206 0.02 1.87 -4.24
N GLU A 207 0.72 1.41 -5.30
CA GLU A 207 2.06 0.81 -5.27
C GLU A 207 2.25 -0.30 -4.21
N GLY A 208 1.21 -1.11 -3.95
CA GLY A 208 1.32 -2.20 -2.99
C GLY A 208 2.20 -3.35 -3.48
N PRO A 209 3.16 -3.86 -2.67
CA PRO A 209 3.88 -5.08 -2.96
C PRO A 209 2.96 -6.29 -2.80
N VAL A 210 2.88 -7.12 -3.82
CA VAL A 210 1.79 -8.11 -3.97
C VAL A 210 2.07 -9.46 -3.35
N ASP A 211 3.35 -9.79 -3.10
CA ASP A 211 3.79 -11.03 -2.48
C ASP A 211 5.10 -10.86 -1.68
N ARG A 212 5.60 -11.96 -1.10
CA ARG A 212 6.87 -12.00 -0.35
C ARG A 212 8.08 -11.65 -1.20
N THR A 213 8.03 -11.85 -2.51
CA THR A 213 9.14 -11.53 -3.43
C THR A 213 9.37 -10.03 -3.48
N TYR A 214 8.30 -9.25 -3.44
CA TYR A 214 8.34 -7.78 -3.43
C TYR A 214 8.37 -7.20 -2.01
N THR A 215 7.79 -7.86 -1.03
CA THR A 215 7.70 -7.36 0.35
C THR A 215 9.01 -7.50 1.12
N THR A 216 9.77 -8.57 0.88
CA THR A 216 10.94 -8.93 1.70
C THR A 216 12.26 -8.85 0.97
N THR A 217 13.32 -8.62 1.75
CA THR A 217 14.70 -8.78 1.29
C THR A 217 15.04 -10.28 1.27
N GLY A 218 15.53 -10.77 0.15
CA GLY A 218 16.05 -12.13 0.01
C GLY A 218 15.06 -13.17 -0.49
N CYS A 219 13.76 -12.90 -0.56
CA CYS A 219 12.82 -13.78 -1.25
C CYS A 219 12.86 -13.60 -2.77
N GLY A 220 13.30 -12.46 -3.27
CA GLY A 220 13.50 -12.17 -4.70
C GLY A 220 14.97 -11.95 -5.01
N ALA A 221 15.45 -12.46 -6.15
CA ALA A 221 16.85 -12.49 -6.52
C ALA A 221 17.56 -11.13 -6.61
N ASN A 222 16.84 -10.03 -6.74
CA ASN A 222 17.41 -8.69 -6.99
C ASN A 222 16.87 -7.61 -6.06
N ARG A 223 16.40 -7.97 -4.88
CA ARG A 223 15.88 -6.98 -3.96
C ARG A 223 16.98 -6.28 -3.18
N ALA A 224 16.98 -4.97 -3.28
CA ALA A 224 17.75 -4.11 -2.42
C ALA A 224 16.81 -3.46 -1.41
N GLY A 225 17.03 -3.70 -0.14
CA GLY A 225 16.29 -3.07 0.94
C GLY A 225 14.82 -3.54 1.04
N GLY A 226 14.43 -4.13 2.02
CA GLY A 226 13.07 -4.58 2.31
C GLY A 226 13.06 -5.09 3.73
N ILE A 227 11.88 -5.26 4.23
CA ILE A 227 11.67 -5.77 5.58
C ILE A 227 11.44 -7.27 5.46
N GLN A 228 12.19 -8.06 6.21
CA GLN A 228 11.95 -9.49 6.32
C GLN A 228 11.39 -9.79 7.70
N TRP A 229 10.08 -9.89 7.79
CA TRP A 229 9.39 -10.22 9.05
C TRP A 229 9.40 -11.72 9.34
N GLN A 230 9.46 -12.55 8.27
CA GLN A 230 9.49 -14.00 8.36
C GLN A 230 10.38 -14.62 7.29
N ALA A 231 10.82 -15.87 7.52
CA ALA A 231 11.53 -16.63 6.51
C ALA A 231 10.65 -16.81 5.26
N CYS A 232 11.25 -16.73 4.06
CA CYS A 232 10.53 -16.95 2.80
C CYS A 232 9.87 -18.32 2.70
N SER A 233 10.42 -19.33 3.40
CA SER A 233 9.90 -20.69 3.45
C SER A 233 8.74 -20.89 4.43
N ASN A 234 8.34 -19.86 5.17
CA ASN A 234 7.18 -19.96 6.07
C ASN A 234 5.88 -19.77 5.28
N GLU A 235 5.50 -20.79 4.51
CA GLU A 235 4.37 -20.75 3.59
C GLU A 235 3.05 -20.37 4.28
N SER A 236 2.77 -20.93 5.46
CA SER A 236 1.52 -20.65 6.18
C SER A 236 1.41 -19.20 6.61
N TRP A 237 2.50 -18.60 7.05
CA TRP A 237 2.52 -17.19 7.43
C TRP A 237 2.32 -16.27 6.22
N TRP A 238 2.97 -16.59 5.10
CA TRP A 238 2.85 -15.80 3.87
C TRP A 238 1.51 -15.99 3.16
N ALA A 239 0.90 -17.17 3.29
CA ALA A 239 -0.43 -17.43 2.72
C ALA A 239 -1.48 -16.41 3.16
N GLU A 240 -1.36 -15.89 4.38
CA GLU A 240 -2.24 -14.85 4.91
C GLU A 240 -1.85 -13.43 4.48
N ARG A 241 -0.64 -13.23 3.96
CA ARG A 241 0.00 -11.90 3.84
C ARG A 241 0.52 -11.58 2.44
N GLU A 242 -0.06 -12.19 1.42
CA GLU A 242 0.22 -11.92 0.01
C GLU A 242 -1.06 -11.51 -0.71
N ALA A 243 -1.10 -10.30 -1.25
CA ALA A 243 -2.28 -9.75 -1.91
C ALA A 243 -2.73 -10.61 -3.12
N LEU A 244 -1.78 -11.28 -3.79
CA LEU A 244 -2.07 -12.19 -4.91
C LEU A 244 -2.95 -13.37 -4.51
N ASN A 245 -2.93 -13.79 -3.24
CA ASN A 245 -3.77 -14.88 -2.76
C ASN A 245 -5.25 -14.46 -2.61
N PHE A 246 -5.55 -13.16 -2.63
CA PHE A 246 -6.86 -12.63 -2.32
C PHE A 246 -7.51 -11.87 -3.47
N ILE A 247 -6.71 -11.19 -4.31
CA ILE A 247 -7.23 -10.23 -5.28
C ILE A 247 -8.25 -10.84 -6.26
N ALA A 248 -8.11 -12.11 -6.63
CA ALA A 248 -9.03 -12.80 -7.51
C ALA A 248 -10.44 -13.00 -6.92
N GLU A 249 -10.57 -12.90 -5.59
CA GLU A 249 -11.84 -13.06 -4.85
C GLU A 249 -12.50 -11.72 -4.51
N VAL A 250 -11.87 -10.58 -4.85
CA VAL A 250 -12.45 -9.24 -4.63
C VAL A 250 -13.67 -9.05 -5.51
N ARG A 251 -14.77 -8.54 -4.94
CA ARG A 251 -16.07 -8.43 -5.61
C ARG A 251 -16.46 -7.00 -6.00
N VAL A 252 -15.57 -6.05 -5.80
CA VAL A 252 -15.78 -4.63 -6.10
C VAL A 252 -14.84 -4.15 -7.20
N PRO A 253 -15.16 -3.08 -7.94
CA PRO A 253 -14.25 -2.42 -8.87
C PRO A 253 -12.88 -2.15 -8.27
N TYR A 254 -11.82 -2.47 -8.99
CA TYR A 254 -10.43 -2.34 -8.55
C TYR A 254 -9.62 -1.40 -9.43
N GLN A 255 -9.02 -0.38 -8.83
CA GLN A 255 -8.08 0.57 -9.46
C GLN A 255 -6.68 0.41 -8.89
N ARG A 256 -5.71 0.05 -9.70
CA ARG A 256 -4.28 0.13 -9.37
C ARG A 256 -3.71 1.47 -9.80
N ILE A 257 -2.93 2.11 -8.92
CA ILE A 257 -2.11 3.28 -9.20
C ILE A 257 -0.64 2.86 -9.12
N GLN A 258 0.13 3.14 -10.18
CA GLN A 258 1.55 2.80 -10.26
C GLN A 258 2.34 3.89 -10.97
N SER A 259 3.41 4.40 -10.33
CA SER A 259 4.35 5.36 -10.89
C SER A 259 5.48 4.68 -11.65
N GLN A 260 6.22 5.44 -12.46
CA GLN A 260 7.38 4.95 -13.21
C GLN A 260 8.49 4.44 -12.28
N THR A 261 8.75 5.19 -11.21
CA THR A 261 9.64 4.76 -10.13
C THR A 261 8.78 4.43 -8.92
N ASP A 262 8.72 3.17 -8.56
CA ASP A 262 8.04 2.74 -7.35
C ASP A 262 8.78 3.26 -6.10
N HIS A 263 8.03 3.62 -5.04
CA HIS A 263 8.60 4.19 -3.83
C HIS A 263 9.54 3.21 -3.06
N VAL A 264 9.45 1.89 -3.34
CA VAL A 264 10.26 0.85 -2.68
C VAL A 264 10.77 -0.20 -3.66
N GLN A 265 9.97 -0.59 -4.67
CA GLN A 265 10.27 -1.73 -5.52
C GLN A 265 11.21 -1.35 -6.67
N PRO A 266 12.17 -2.23 -7.03
CA PRO A 266 13.09 -1.95 -8.15
C PRO A 266 12.44 -2.08 -9.53
N THR A 267 11.24 -2.67 -9.61
CA THR A 267 10.49 -2.85 -10.85
C THR A 267 8.98 -2.72 -10.59
N ASN A 268 8.22 -2.47 -11.65
CA ASN A 268 6.77 -2.33 -11.61
C ASN A 268 6.02 -3.63 -11.94
N ASN A 269 6.70 -4.78 -12.01
CA ASN A 269 6.09 -6.05 -12.37
C ASN A 269 4.96 -6.45 -11.42
N HIS A 270 5.09 -6.15 -10.14
CA HIS A 270 4.04 -6.42 -9.16
C HIS A 270 2.71 -5.71 -9.45
N ALA A 271 2.74 -4.56 -10.12
CA ALA A 271 1.50 -3.90 -10.56
C ALA A 271 0.83 -4.67 -11.71
N ILE A 272 1.62 -5.26 -12.59
CA ILE A 272 1.13 -6.11 -13.68
C ILE A 272 0.57 -7.41 -13.12
N ASP A 273 1.30 -8.04 -12.19
CA ASP A 273 0.92 -9.32 -11.59
C ASP A 273 -0.44 -9.22 -10.90
N ILE A 274 -0.67 -8.19 -10.07
CA ILE A 274 -1.95 -8.05 -9.35
C ILE A 274 -3.11 -7.67 -10.29
N VAL A 275 -2.88 -6.82 -11.29
CA VAL A 275 -3.91 -6.45 -12.27
C VAL A 275 -4.31 -7.66 -13.10
N ASN A 276 -3.34 -8.44 -13.58
CA ASN A 276 -3.61 -9.67 -14.35
C ASN A 276 -4.36 -10.71 -13.50
N ALA A 277 -3.97 -10.87 -12.23
CA ALA A 277 -4.65 -11.78 -11.30
C ALA A 277 -6.10 -11.33 -11.03
N ALA A 278 -6.34 -10.04 -10.86
CA ALA A 278 -7.68 -9.48 -10.68
C ALA A 278 -8.57 -9.72 -11.90
N VAL A 279 -8.05 -9.45 -13.10
CA VAL A 279 -8.79 -9.71 -14.36
C VAL A 279 -9.10 -11.20 -14.52
N ALA A 280 -8.12 -12.07 -14.29
CA ALA A 280 -8.28 -13.51 -14.38
C ALA A 280 -9.28 -14.06 -13.34
N GLY A 281 -9.35 -13.47 -12.14
CA GLY A 281 -10.32 -13.80 -11.10
C GLY A 281 -11.74 -13.31 -11.37
N GLY A 282 -11.95 -12.48 -12.39
CA GLY A 282 -13.27 -11.95 -12.74
C GLY A 282 -13.73 -10.79 -11.86
N VAL A 283 -12.79 -10.02 -11.29
CA VAL A 283 -13.11 -8.77 -10.59
C VAL A 283 -13.93 -7.86 -11.53
N PRO A 284 -15.05 -7.28 -11.09
CA PRO A 284 -16.05 -6.67 -11.98
C PRO A 284 -15.52 -5.58 -12.90
N TRP A 285 -14.53 -4.84 -12.44
CA TRP A 285 -13.89 -3.76 -13.18
C TRP A 285 -12.46 -3.61 -12.66
N VAL A 286 -11.46 -3.73 -13.52
CA VAL A 286 -10.04 -3.67 -13.16
C VAL A 286 -9.34 -2.67 -14.05
N ARG A 287 -8.65 -1.70 -13.45
CA ARG A 287 -7.95 -0.66 -14.20
C ARG A 287 -6.56 -0.39 -13.61
N LEU A 288 -5.56 -0.27 -14.49
CA LEU A 288 -4.23 0.23 -14.16
C LEU A 288 -4.09 1.67 -14.63
N ASN A 289 -3.84 2.60 -13.72
CA ASN A 289 -3.72 4.02 -14.03
C ASN A 289 -4.90 4.53 -14.87
N GLU A 290 -4.63 5.10 -16.06
CA GLU A 290 -5.64 5.62 -16.98
C GLU A 290 -5.94 4.68 -18.15
N TYR A 291 -5.41 3.45 -18.13
CA TYR A 291 -5.69 2.47 -19.20
C TYR A 291 -7.14 1.99 -19.16
N PRO A 292 -7.68 1.55 -20.31
CA PRO A 292 -9.00 0.94 -20.33
C PRO A 292 -9.13 -0.22 -19.34
N ALA A 293 -10.30 -0.34 -18.72
CA ALA A 293 -10.56 -1.42 -17.77
C ALA A 293 -10.58 -2.80 -18.45
N GLY A 294 -10.22 -3.84 -17.68
CA GLY A 294 -10.23 -5.24 -18.11
C GLY A 294 -9.03 -5.65 -18.97
N GLN A 295 -8.03 -4.78 -19.13
CA GLN A 295 -6.80 -5.13 -19.84
C GLN A 295 -5.85 -5.97 -18.98
N THR A 296 -5.19 -6.94 -19.63
CA THR A 296 -4.04 -7.67 -19.08
C THR A 296 -2.76 -7.25 -19.80
N TYR A 297 -1.64 -7.43 -19.15
CA TYR A 297 -0.35 -6.95 -19.62
C TYR A 297 0.72 -8.05 -19.61
N ASP A 298 1.62 -8.00 -20.59
CA ASP A 298 2.75 -8.92 -20.73
C ASP A 298 3.98 -8.18 -21.31
N ALA A 299 5.01 -8.92 -21.70
CA ALA A 299 6.22 -8.34 -22.25
C ALA A 299 6.01 -7.60 -23.60
N THR A 300 4.88 -7.82 -24.28
CA THR A 300 4.59 -7.24 -25.61
C THR A 300 3.68 -6.01 -25.55
N ASN A 301 2.94 -5.83 -24.46
CA ASN A 301 2.01 -4.72 -24.25
C ASN A 301 2.17 -4.03 -22.88
N GLN A 302 3.42 -3.74 -22.51
CA GLN A 302 3.73 -3.05 -21.24
C GLN A 302 3.02 -1.71 -21.14
N PRO A 303 2.32 -1.44 -20.01
CA PRO A 303 1.66 -0.16 -19.79
C PRO A 303 2.69 0.93 -19.45
N ALA A 304 2.44 2.15 -19.88
CA ALA A 304 3.16 3.30 -19.34
C ALA A 304 2.68 3.57 -17.91
N MET A 305 3.63 3.78 -17.01
CA MET A 305 3.33 4.14 -15.62
C MET A 305 3.18 5.65 -15.47
N LEU A 306 2.56 6.11 -14.39
CA LEU A 306 2.40 7.53 -14.12
C LEU A 306 3.77 8.20 -13.92
N PRO A 307 3.95 9.47 -14.36
CA PRO A 307 5.17 10.19 -14.07
C PRO A 307 5.44 10.30 -12.57
N ASP A 308 6.71 10.23 -12.14
CA ASP A 308 7.13 10.32 -10.73
C ASP A 308 6.68 11.61 -10.02
N SER A 309 6.36 12.65 -10.80
CA SER A 309 5.74 13.86 -10.24
C SER A 309 4.37 13.61 -9.60
N MET A 310 3.69 12.51 -9.95
CA MET A 310 2.40 12.14 -9.40
C MET A 310 2.51 11.59 -7.97
N ASP A 311 3.64 11.01 -7.57
CA ASP A 311 3.89 10.57 -6.19
C ASP A 311 3.76 11.70 -5.18
N LYS A 312 4.18 12.91 -5.58
CA LYS A 312 4.03 14.11 -4.75
C LYS A 312 2.60 14.62 -4.65
N GLN A 313 1.69 14.05 -5.44
CA GLN A 313 0.29 14.44 -5.54
C GLN A 313 -0.63 13.23 -5.35
N ILE A 314 -0.14 12.16 -4.70
CA ILE A 314 -0.86 10.89 -4.62
C ILE A 314 -2.27 11.04 -4.06
N ASP A 315 -2.48 11.85 -3.01
CA ASP A 315 -3.81 12.03 -2.42
C ASP A 315 -4.78 12.67 -3.42
N ARG A 316 -4.29 13.62 -4.24
CA ARG A 316 -5.08 14.22 -5.31
C ARG A 316 -5.37 13.23 -6.44
N THR A 317 -4.42 12.37 -6.78
CA THR A 317 -4.61 11.30 -7.77
C THR A 317 -5.64 10.30 -7.30
N VAL A 318 -5.57 9.88 -6.03
CA VAL A 318 -6.58 9.01 -5.39
C VAL A 318 -7.96 9.68 -5.46
N ALA A 319 -8.09 10.96 -5.07
CA ALA A 319 -9.36 11.68 -5.15
C ALA A 319 -9.93 11.74 -6.56
N THR A 320 -9.06 11.97 -7.56
CA THR A 320 -9.46 12.01 -8.98
C THR A 320 -10.00 10.66 -9.45
N TYR A 321 -9.31 9.56 -9.11
CA TYR A 321 -9.74 8.23 -9.52
C TYR A 321 -10.98 7.76 -8.74
N ALA A 322 -11.10 8.11 -7.46
CA ALA A 322 -12.30 7.82 -6.69
C ALA A 322 -13.55 8.49 -7.31
N ARG A 323 -13.47 9.78 -7.65
CA ARG A 323 -14.57 10.47 -8.36
C ARG A 323 -14.89 9.82 -9.70
N TYR A 324 -13.86 9.51 -10.49
CA TYR A 324 -14.05 8.84 -11.78
C TYR A 324 -14.79 7.51 -11.61
N ILE A 325 -14.41 6.67 -10.65
CA ILE A 325 -15.06 5.38 -10.40
C ILE A 325 -16.50 5.60 -9.94
N ILE A 326 -16.74 6.52 -9.01
CA ILE A 326 -18.09 6.85 -8.53
C ILE A 326 -18.99 7.28 -9.69
N GLU A 327 -18.50 8.16 -10.55
CA GLU A 327 -19.30 8.74 -11.65
C GLU A 327 -19.52 7.77 -12.81
N THR A 328 -18.55 6.87 -13.08
CA THR A 328 -18.56 6.05 -14.30
C THR A 328 -18.82 4.56 -14.07
N VAL A 329 -18.71 4.08 -12.83
CA VAL A 329 -18.82 2.65 -12.51
C VAL A 329 -19.88 2.40 -11.44
N VAL A 330 -19.83 3.12 -10.32
CA VAL A 330 -20.71 2.89 -9.16
C VAL A 330 -22.13 3.41 -9.42
N ASN A 331 -22.27 4.56 -10.05
CA ASN A 331 -23.59 5.21 -10.30
C ASN A 331 -24.31 4.70 -11.55
N GLN A 332 -23.86 3.62 -12.19
CA GLN A 332 -24.53 2.99 -13.33
C GLN A 332 -25.48 1.87 -12.88
#